data_5ed0f81596ddb154e00443d06220d0e1
#
_entry.id   5ed0f81596ddb154e00443d06220d0e1
#
_cell.length_a   1.000
_cell.length_b   1.000
_cell.length_c   1.000
_cell.angle_alpha   90.00
_cell.angle_beta   90.00
_cell.angle_gamma   90.00
#
_symmetry.space_group_name_H-M   'P 1'
#
loop_
_entity.id
_entity.type
_entity.pdbx_description
1 polymer ?
#
loop_
_entity_poly.entity_id
_entity_poly.type
_entity_poly.pdbx_seq_one_letter_code
_entity_poly.pdbx_strand_id
1 'polypeptide(L)'
;MAKQYGMVIDLQKCVGCGACALACKTENNTQGRANGQTFNWADFICQEAGKFPKATYRSIPVLCNHCSDAPCVKACPVTPKAMFKTSDGITMHNDERCIGCRRCQKACPYSATDVVKEKAQYSVISANDSSQDPHAVYHDSSEMIMGCTASGAETAKAAGAIPPHQHAYVHPDYLSVRKKGVVEKCILCEHRIKKGEQPYCVAACPSKARIFGDLNDASSAPAQALKKHKPMRLKEEKKTKPNVAYIRSFDTRKKG
;
A
#
# COMPACT_ATOMS: atom_id res chain seq x y z
N MET A 1 1.98 3.93 -27.67
CA MET A 1 2.46 2.85 -26.76
C MET A 1 1.33 2.44 -25.83
N ALA A 2 1.32 1.19 -25.36
CA ALA A 2 0.34 0.78 -24.35
C ALA A 2 0.52 1.62 -23.07
N LYS A 3 -0.58 1.95 -22.39
CA LYS A 3 -0.57 2.73 -21.15
C LYS A 3 0.15 1.96 -20.05
N GLN A 4 0.94 2.66 -19.24
CA GLN A 4 1.62 2.11 -18.07
C GLN A 4 1.44 3.04 -16.88
N TYR A 5 0.50 2.74 -16.02
CA TYR A 5 0.33 3.53 -14.80
C TYR A 5 1.49 3.32 -13.81
N GLY A 6 1.87 4.41 -13.17
CA GLY A 6 2.91 4.43 -12.15
C GLY A 6 2.82 5.66 -11.26
N MET A 7 3.76 5.75 -10.34
CA MET A 7 3.81 6.84 -9.36
C MET A 7 5.23 7.35 -9.17
N VAL A 8 5.37 8.64 -9.07
CA VAL A 8 6.61 9.30 -8.65
C VAL A 8 6.38 9.94 -7.29
N ILE A 9 7.26 9.68 -6.35
CA ILE A 9 7.21 10.24 -5.00
C ILE A 9 8.37 11.21 -4.83
N ASP A 10 8.04 12.46 -4.60
CA ASP A 10 9.00 13.52 -4.38
C ASP A 10 9.34 13.62 -2.89
N LEU A 11 10.51 13.10 -2.52
CA LEU A 11 10.93 13.02 -1.12
C LEU A 11 11.21 14.41 -0.52
N GLN A 12 11.51 15.42 -1.33
CA GLN A 12 11.71 16.78 -0.84
C GLN A 12 10.39 17.47 -0.47
N LYS A 13 9.27 17.06 -1.08
CA LYS A 13 7.93 17.53 -0.74
C LYS A 13 7.28 16.70 0.36
N CYS A 14 7.72 15.46 0.55
CA CYS A 14 7.10 14.56 1.52
C CYS A 14 7.45 14.98 2.96
N VAL A 15 6.45 15.32 3.74
CA VAL A 15 6.58 15.72 5.14
C VAL A 15 6.35 14.57 6.13
N GLY A 16 6.14 13.34 5.65
CA GLY A 16 5.94 12.15 6.50
C GLY A 16 4.64 12.15 7.33
N CYS A 17 3.63 12.95 6.96
CA CYS A 17 2.43 13.18 7.77
C CYS A 17 1.45 12.00 7.90
N GLY A 18 1.63 10.90 7.15
CA GLY A 18 0.75 9.74 7.21
C GLY A 18 -0.60 9.85 6.47
N ALA A 19 -0.99 11.03 5.95
CA ALA A 19 -2.28 11.23 5.29
C ALA A 19 -2.56 10.21 4.16
N CYS A 20 -1.53 9.83 3.38
CA CYS A 20 -1.66 8.83 2.33
C CYS A 20 -1.93 7.42 2.84
N ALA A 21 -1.42 7.05 4.02
CA ALA A 21 -1.68 5.75 4.64
C ALA A 21 -3.10 5.71 5.21
N LEU A 22 -3.51 6.78 5.91
CA LEU A 22 -4.88 6.90 6.43
C LEU A 22 -5.90 6.91 5.29
N ALA A 23 -5.70 7.71 4.25
CA ALA A 23 -6.56 7.73 3.08
C ALA A 23 -6.68 6.35 2.41
N CYS A 24 -5.57 5.61 2.30
CA CYS A 24 -5.60 4.26 1.76
C CYS A 24 -6.42 3.30 2.63
N LYS A 25 -6.30 3.41 3.95
CA LYS A 25 -7.12 2.62 4.90
C LYS A 25 -8.60 2.93 4.76
N THR A 26 -8.96 4.20 4.72
CA THR A 26 -10.36 4.65 4.56
C THR A 26 -10.95 4.19 3.22
N GLU A 27 -10.24 4.42 2.11
CA GLU A 27 -10.71 4.09 0.77
C GLU A 27 -10.91 2.58 0.57
N ASN A 28 -9.96 1.78 1.11
CA ASN A 28 -9.93 0.35 0.85
C ASN A 28 -10.36 -0.47 2.09
N ASN A 29 -10.80 0.17 3.17
CA ASN A 29 -11.20 -0.47 4.41
C ASN A 29 -10.19 -1.55 4.87
N THR A 30 -8.89 -1.23 4.88
CA THR A 30 -7.84 -2.18 5.25
C THR A 30 -7.76 -2.34 6.77
N GLN A 31 -7.46 -3.55 7.23
CA GLN A 31 -7.36 -3.88 8.64
C GLN A 31 -6.17 -3.21 9.33
N GLY A 32 -6.16 -3.21 10.66
CA GLY A 32 -4.98 -2.91 11.47
C GLY A 32 -3.91 -4.00 11.36
N ARG A 33 -2.70 -3.71 11.83
CA ARG A 33 -1.60 -4.70 11.91
C ARG A 33 -1.98 -5.80 12.90
N ALA A 34 -1.87 -7.05 12.49
CA ALA A 34 -2.13 -8.21 13.35
C ALA A 34 -1.42 -9.46 12.83
N ASN A 35 -1.10 -10.40 13.72
CA ASN A 35 -0.55 -11.72 13.38
C ASN A 35 0.66 -11.66 12.41
N GLY A 36 1.54 -10.68 12.60
CA GLY A 36 2.70 -10.49 11.72
C GLY A 36 2.38 -9.94 10.34
N GLN A 37 1.13 -9.56 10.07
CA GLN A 37 0.70 -8.94 8.81
C GLN A 37 0.51 -7.44 8.99
N THR A 38 0.77 -6.65 7.94
CA THR A 38 0.66 -5.19 8.01
C THR A 38 -0.70 -4.67 7.59
N PHE A 39 -1.35 -5.30 6.61
CA PHE A 39 -2.57 -4.83 5.97
C PHE A 39 -2.52 -3.35 5.54
N ASN A 40 -1.32 -2.78 5.47
CA ASN A 40 -1.08 -1.42 5.03
C ASN A 40 -0.71 -1.43 3.55
N TRP A 41 -1.65 -1.08 2.68
CA TRP A 41 -1.38 -0.97 1.25
C TRP A 41 -0.56 0.26 0.90
N ALA A 42 -0.59 1.29 1.75
CA ALA A 42 0.36 2.39 1.81
C ALA A 42 0.94 2.45 3.23
N ASP A 43 2.25 2.46 3.34
CA ASP A 43 3.00 2.40 4.61
C ASP A 43 4.26 3.27 4.54
N PHE A 44 5.13 3.15 5.51
CA PHE A 44 6.37 3.90 5.59
C PHE A 44 7.55 3.00 5.99
N ILE A 45 8.73 3.35 5.49
CA ILE A 45 10.02 2.94 6.08
C ILE A 45 10.52 4.11 6.90
N CYS A 46 10.73 3.89 8.20
CA CYS A 46 11.27 4.88 9.10
C CYS A 46 12.77 4.67 9.29
N GLN A 47 13.57 5.70 9.07
CA GLN A 47 15.01 5.68 9.24
C GLN A 47 15.40 6.72 10.27
N GLU A 48 16.05 6.25 11.32
CA GLU A 48 16.62 7.09 12.39
C GLU A 48 18.14 7.06 12.29
N ALA A 49 18.78 8.18 12.46
CA ALA A 49 20.24 8.27 12.50
C ALA A 49 20.69 9.40 13.43
N GLY A 50 21.90 9.23 14.00
CA GLY A 50 22.50 10.19 14.94
C GLY A 50 21.96 10.04 16.37
N LYS A 51 22.38 10.99 17.23
CA LYS A 51 21.94 11.12 18.63
C LYS A 51 21.61 12.58 18.89
N PHE A 52 20.69 12.83 19.83
CA PHE A 52 20.37 14.19 20.25
C PHE A 52 21.64 14.97 20.62
N PRO A 53 21.80 16.23 20.22
CA PRO A 53 20.87 17.08 19.42
C PRO A 53 21.01 16.95 17.90
N LYS A 54 21.82 16.02 17.39
CA LYS A 54 22.08 15.80 15.95
C LYS A 54 21.34 14.58 15.41
N ALA A 55 20.19 14.25 15.97
CA ALA A 55 19.34 13.17 15.47
C ALA A 55 18.61 13.57 14.17
N THR A 56 18.42 12.59 13.28
CA THR A 56 17.63 12.75 12.06
C THR A 56 16.59 11.63 11.97
N TYR A 57 15.39 11.95 11.51
CA TYR A 57 14.32 11.01 11.25
C TYR A 57 13.81 11.20 9.83
N ARG A 58 13.67 10.10 9.09
CA ARG A 58 13.17 10.11 7.72
C ARG A 58 12.06 9.07 7.59
N SER A 59 10.91 9.49 7.07
CA SER A 59 9.76 8.64 6.82
C SER A 59 9.55 8.50 5.31
N ILE A 60 9.96 7.36 4.75
CA ILE A 60 9.90 7.08 3.31
C ILE A 60 8.56 6.40 3.02
N PRO A 61 7.63 7.03 2.28
CA PRO A 61 6.35 6.42 1.97
C PRO A 61 6.51 5.28 0.97
N VAL A 62 5.91 4.15 1.27
CA VAL A 62 5.97 2.92 0.46
C VAL A 62 4.57 2.41 0.10
N LEU A 63 4.49 1.66 -1.00
CA LEU A 63 3.30 0.97 -1.47
C LEU A 63 3.72 -0.15 -2.42
N CYS A 64 2.76 -0.88 -2.99
CA CYS A 64 3.06 -1.83 -4.08
C CYS A 64 3.71 -1.10 -5.27
N ASN A 65 4.81 -1.65 -5.77
CA ASN A 65 5.55 -1.06 -6.89
C ASN A 65 4.92 -1.34 -8.26
N HIS A 66 3.83 -2.13 -8.34
CA HIS A 66 3.19 -2.54 -9.60
C HIS A 66 4.18 -2.93 -10.70
N CYS A 67 5.20 -3.69 -10.32
CA CYS A 67 6.38 -4.01 -11.12
C CYS A 67 6.01 -4.49 -12.53
N SER A 68 6.77 -4.03 -13.55
CA SER A 68 6.59 -4.52 -14.93
C SER A 68 7.02 -6.00 -15.04
N ASP A 69 8.05 -6.39 -14.30
CA ASP A 69 8.48 -7.79 -14.14
C ASP A 69 8.09 -8.27 -12.73
N ALA A 70 6.80 -8.61 -12.55
CA ALA A 70 6.20 -8.86 -11.25
C ALA A 70 6.43 -10.31 -10.79
N PRO A 71 7.32 -10.60 -9.81
CA PRO A 71 7.56 -11.95 -9.32
C PRO A 71 6.33 -12.55 -8.64
N CYS A 72 5.47 -11.74 -8.04
CA CYS A 72 4.22 -12.18 -7.44
C CYS A 72 3.24 -12.76 -8.47
N VAL A 73 3.20 -12.22 -9.70
CA VAL A 73 2.41 -12.76 -10.81
C VAL A 73 2.99 -14.07 -11.30
N LYS A 74 4.33 -14.14 -11.45
CA LYS A 74 5.03 -15.36 -11.89
C LYS A 74 4.80 -16.52 -10.91
N ALA A 75 4.87 -16.24 -9.62
CA ALA A 75 4.74 -17.24 -8.55
C ALA A 75 3.31 -17.73 -8.29
N CYS A 76 2.29 -17.08 -8.88
CA CYS A 76 0.90 -17.49 -8.69
C CYS A 76 0.63 -18.81 -9.41
N PRO A 77 0.21 -19.90 -8.70
CA PRO A 77 0.13 -21.24 -9.27
C PRO A 77 -1.20 -21.51 -9.99
N VAL A 78 -2.25 -20.72 -9.72
CA VAL A 78 -3.60 -20.99 -10.25
C VAL A 78 -3.77 -20.54 -11.70
N THR A 79 -4.68 -21.16 -12.43
CA THR A 79 -5.00 -20.82 -13.82
C THR A 79 -6.52 -20.63 -13.97
N PRO A 80 -7.01 -19.46 -14.44
CA PRO A 80 -6.24 -18.24 -14.67
C PRO A 80 -5.68 -17.65 -13.37
N LYS A 81 -4.54 -16.94 -13.47
CA LYS A 81 -3.82 -16.45 -12.29
C LYS A 81 -4.68 -15.53 -11.43
N ALA A 82 -4.63 -15.72 -10.10
CA ALA A 82 -5.24 -14.81 -9.14
C ALA A 82 -4.44 -13.50 -9.02
N MET A 83 -3.10 -13.58 -9.15
CA MET A 83 -2.24 -12.40 -9.25
C MET A 83 -1.93 -12.16 -10.72
N PHE A 84 -2.33 -11.03 -11.28
CA PHE A 84 -2.24 -10.75 -12.72
C PHE A 84 -1.90 -9.29 -13.00
N LYS A 85 -1.64 -8.96 -14.26
CA LYS A 85 -1.46 -7.58 -14.73
C LYS A 85 -2.60 -7.17 -15.64
N THR A 86 -3.05 -5.94 -15.48
CA THR A 86 -3.98 -5.30 -16.41
C THR A 86 -3.23 -4.79 -17.66
N SER A 87 -3.97 -4.45 -18.71
CA SER A 87 -3.41 -3.90 -19.96
C SER A 87 -2.72 -2.56 -19.79
N ASP A 88 -3.09 -1.80 -18.75
CA ASP A 88 -2.50 -0.50 -18.37
C ASP A 88 -1.42 -0.62 -17.27
N GLY A 89 -0.93 -1.85 -17.05
CA GLY A 89 0.25 -2.14 -16.25
C GLY A 89 0.04 -2.24 -14.74
N ILE A 90 -1.20 -2.21 -14.24
CA ILE A 90 -1.47 -2.39 -12.81
C ILE A 90 -1.33 -3.87 -12.45
N THR A 91 -0.64 -4.18 -11.34
CA THR A 91 -0.62 -5.54 -10.79
C THR A 91 -1.82 -5.70 -9.86
N MET A 92 -2.75 -6.56 -10.25
CA MET A 92 -4.02 -6.80 -9.57
C MET A 92 -4.06 -8.14 -8.86
N HIS A 93 -5.06 -8.34 -8.03
CA HIS A 93 -5.37 -9.58 -7.35
C HIS A 93 -6.87 -9.88 -7.48
N ASN A 94 -7.19 -11.13 -7.80
CA ASN A 94 -8.54 -11.67 -7.80
C ASN A 94 -8.67 -12.63 -6.62
N ASP A 95 -9.51 -12.30 -5.66
CA ASP A 95 -9.67 -13.05 -4.42
C ASP A 95 -10.52 -14.32 -4.60
N GLU A 96 -11.38 -14.41 -5.60
CA GLU A 96 -12.13 -15.63 -5.92
C GLU A 96 -11.24 -16.74 -6.48
N ARG A 97 -10.24 -16.36 -7.30
CA ARG A 97 -9.25 -17.29 -7.83
C ARG A 97 -8.17 -17.66 -6.84
N CYS A 98 -8.01 -16.85 -5.78
CA CYS A 98 -6.93 -17.01 -4.82
C CYS A 98 -7.19 -18.17 -3.86
N ILE A 99 -6.21 -19.07 -3.77
CA ILE A 99 -6.24 -20.23 -2.86
C ILE A 99 -5.47 -19.99 -1.55
N GLY A 100 -5.05 -18.75 -1.28
CA GLY A 100 -4.35 -18.39 -0.04
C GLY A 100 -2.96 -18.99 0.16
N CYS A 101 -2.32 -19.55 -0.87
CA CYS A 101 -1.04 -20.26 -0.75
C CYS A 101 0.16 -19.40 -0.40
N ARG A 102 0.04 -18.08 -0.38
CA ARG A 102 1.05 -17.07 -0.03
C ARG A 102 2.34 -17.11 -0.85
N ARG A 103 2.42 -17.84 -1.98
CA ARG A 103 3.59 -17.88 -2.85
C ARG A 103 3.94 -16.49 -3.40
N CYS A 104 2.94 -15.68 -3.75
CA CYS A 104 3.12 -14.30 -4.20
C CYS A 104 3.74 -13.40 -3.13
N GLN A 105 3.37 -13.57 -1.85
CA GLN A 105 3.95 -12.86 -0.72
C GLN A 105 5.44 -13.24 -0.55
N LYS A 106 5.77 -14.53 -0.56
CA LYS A 106 7.16 -15.02 -0.48
C LYS A 106 8.03 -14.58 -1.65
N ALA A 107 7.46 -14.53 -2.86
CA ALA A 107 8.19 -14.13 -4.06
C ALA A 107 8.39 -12.61 -4.17
N CYS A 108 7.61 -11.81 -3.48
CA CYS A 108 7.69 -10.35 -3.56
C CYS A 108 8.86 -9.84 -2.70
N PRO A 109 9.89 -9.20 -3.28
CA PRO A 109 11.02 -8.70 -2.51
C PRO A 109 10.67 -7.54 -1.56
N TYR A 110 9.49 -6.97 -1.72
CA TYR A 110 8.95 -5.88 -0.88
C TYR A 110 7.96 -6.39 0.18
N SER A 111 7.83 -7.70 0.34
CA SER A 111 6.94 -8.31 1.33
C SER A 111 7.73 -9.14 2.32
N ALA A 112 7.19 -9.24 3.52
CA ALA A 112 7.55 -10.18 4.56
C ALA A 112 6.36 -11.10 4.82
N THR A 113 6.61 -12.34 5.21
CA THR A 113 5.55 -13.28 5.59
C THR A 113 5.08 -13.05 7.01
N ASP A 114 5.96 -12.51 7.84
CA ASP A 114 5.71 -12.09 9.21
C ASP A 114 6.68 -10.93 9.52
N VAL A 115 6.16 -9.70 9.61
CA VAL A 115 7.00 -8.51 9.79
C VAL A 115 7.68 -8.48 11.14
N VAL A 116 7.11 -9.12 12.16
CA VAL A 116 7.71 -9.16 13.50
C VAL A 116 8.91 -10.11 13.51
N LYS A 117 8.72 -11.35 13.04
CA LYS A 117 9.78 -12.37 12.99
C LYS A 117 10.90 -11.97 12.03
N GLU A 118 10.57 -11.39 10.89
CA GLU A 118 11.53 -10.97 9.87
C GLU A 118 12.12 -9.57 10.16
N LYS A 119 11.71 -8.89 11.26
CA LYS A 119 12.10 -7.53 11.63
C LYS A 119 11.92 -6.54 10.46
N ALA A 120 10.86 -6.74 9.68
CA ALA A 120 10.53 -5.89 8.54
C ALA A 120 9.62 -4.73 8.98
N GLN A 121 9.86 -3.54 8.46
CA GLN A 121 9.03 -2.37 8.78
C GLN A 121 7.69 -2.39 8.04
N TYR A 122 7.63 -3.01 6.85
CA TYR A 122 6.44 -3.07 6.01
C TYR A 122 6.36 -4.38 5.21
N SER A 123 5.17 -4.67 4.71
CA SER A 123 4.93 -5.75 3.74
C SER A 123 3.90 -5.28 2.71
N VAL A 124 4.22 -5.47 1.43
CA VAL A 124 3.34 -5.04 0.32
C VAL A 124 2.16 -5.99 0.14
N ILE A 125 2.36 -7.28 0.37
CA ILE A 125 1.33 -8.31 0.29
C ILE A 125 1.12 -8.85 1.69
N SER A 126 -0.11 -8.80 2.18
CA SER A 126 -0.53 -9.40 3.44
C SER A 126 -1.42 -10.60 3.21
N ALA A 127 -1.36 -11.58 4.11
CA ALA A 127 -2.27 -12.72 4.12
C ALA A 127 -3.42 -12.42 5.06
N ASN A 128 -4.65 -12.47 4.54
CA ASN A 128 -5.85 -12.23 5.31
C ASN A 128 -6.26 -13.52 6.01
N ASP A 129 -5.84 -13.67 7.25
CA ASP A 129 -6.14 -14.86 8.07
C ASP A 129 -7.64 -14.96 8.36
N SER A 130 -8.21 -16.12 8.10
CA SER A 130 -9.63 -16.38 8.35
C SER A 130 -9.99 -16.39 9.86
N SER A 131 -9.03 -16.65 10.73
CA SER A 131 -9.20 -16.63 12.18
C SER A 131 -9.11 -15.22 12.78
N GLN A 132 -8.61 -14.25 12.02
CA GLN A 132 -8.41 -12.90 12.50
C GLN A 132 -9.75 -12.16 12.62
N ASP A 133 -9.99 -11.54 13.77
CA ASP A 133 -11.04 -10.54 13.92
C ASP A 133 -10.56 -9.19 13.33
N PRO A 134 -11.14 -8.73 12.22
CA PRO A 134 -10.72 -7.48 11.59
C PRO A 134 -11.12 -6.24 12.39
N HIS A 135 -11.98 -6.40 13.37
CA HIS A 135 -12.56 -5.30 14.14
C HIS A 135 -12.49 -5.56 15.66
N ALA A 136 -11.41 -6.18 16.11
CA ALA A 136 -11.21 -6.53 17.52
C ALA A 136 -11.50 -5.38 18.49
N VAL A 137 -11.17 -4.13 18.08
CA VAL A 137 -11.45 -2.95 18.90
C VAL A 137 -12.95 -2.76 19.21
N TYR A 138 -13.85 -3.13 18.30
CA TYR A 138 -15.30 -3.01 18.51
C TYR A 138 -15.90 -4.17 19.32
N HIS A 139 -15.11 -5.17 19.65
CA HIS A 139 -15.43 -6.25 20.57
C HIS A 139 -14.76 -6.07 21.93
N ASP A 140 -13.85 -5.11 22.05
CA ASP A 140 -13.15 -4.80 23.28
C ASP A 140 -14.04 -3.97 24.20
N SER A 141 -14.27 -4.47 25.43
CA SER A 141 -15.03 -3.80 26.48
C SER A 141 -14.18 -2.90 27.39
N SER A 142 -12.86 -2.86 27.17
CA SER A 142 -12.00 -1.93 27.90
C SER A 142 -12.13 -0.51 27.38
N GLU A 143 -12.12 0.45 28.29
CA GLU A 143 -12.11 1.88 27.92
C GLU A 143 -10.77 2.26 27.28
N MET A 144 -10.81 3.08 26.24
CA MET A 144 -9.57 3.58 25.61
C MET A 144 -8.79 4.51 26.55
N ILE A 145 -9.51 5.35 27.31
CA ILE A 145 -8.96 6.19 28.37
C ILE A 145 -9.84 5.95 29.60
N MET A 146 -9.28 5.32 30.62
CA MET A 146 -10.01 4.87 31.79
C MET A 146 -10.75 6.03 32.49
N GLY A 147 -12.04 5.86 32.70
CA GLY A 147 -12.94 6.86 33.29
C GLY A 147 -13.30 8.04 32.38
N CYS A 148 -12.90 8.02 31.11
CA CYS A 148 -13.10 9.16 30.20
C CYS A 148 -13.80 8.82 28.90
N THR A 149 -13.63 7.61 28.37
CA THR A 149 -14.14 7.24 27.04
C THR A 149 -14.94 5.95 27.07
N ALA A 150 -15.93 5.85 26.17
CA ALA A 150 -16.61 4.59 25.93
C ALA A 150 -15.63 3.55 25.35
N SER A 151 -15.87 2.29 25.68
CA SER A 151 -15.20 1.17 25.04
C SER A 151 -15.61 1.02 23.56
N GLY A 152 -14.83 0.30 22.78
CA GLY A 152 -15.21 -0.01 21.41
C GLY A 152 -16.50 -0.81 21.31
N ALA A 153 -16.74 -1.74 22.23
CA ALA A 153 -17.98 -2.52 22.32
C ALA A 153 -19.20 -1.64 22.62
N GLU A 154 -19.09 -0.70 23.55
CA GLU A 154 -20.17 0.25 23.84
C GLU A 154 -20.45 1.16 22.64
N THR A 155 -19.42 1.62 21.95
CA THR A 155 -19.56 2.43 20.74
C THR A 155 -20.27 1.65 19.64
N ALA A 156 -19.90 0.39 19.41
CA ALA A 156 -20.55 -0.48 18.43
C ALA A 156 -22.03 -0.72 18.79
N LYS A 157 -22.32 -0.96 20.07
CA LYS A 157 -23.69 -1.14 20.58
C LYS A 157 -24.51 0.13 20.38
N ALA A 158 -24.00 1.29 20.70
CA ALA A 158 -24.67 2.57 20.52
C ALA A 158 -24.94 2.90 19.04
N ALA A 159 -24.01 2.56 18.16
CA ALA A 159 -24.17 2.71 16.71
C ALA A 159 -25.08 1.65 16.07
N GLY A 160 -25.38 0.55 16.76
CA GLY A 160 -26.16 -0.57 16.24
C GLY A 160 -25.45 -1.40 15.17
N ALA A 161 -24.20 -1.11 14.88
CA ALA A 161 -23.43 -1.78 13.82
C ALA A 161 -21.91 -1.67 14.05
N ILE A 162 -21.18 -2.64 13.46
CA ILE A 162 -19.73 -2.60 13.29
C ILE A 162 -19.43 -2.32 11.82
N PRO A 163 -18.45 -1.45 11.46
CA PRO A 163 -18.08 -1.21 10.08
C PRO A 163 -17.73 -2.51 9.34
N PRO A 164 -18.16 -2.71 8.09
CA PRO A 164 -17.85 -3.93 7.34
C PRO A 164 -16.33 -4.03 7.10
N HIS A 165 -15.74 -5.20 7.31
CA HIS A 165 -14.32 -5.44 7.06
C HIS A 165 -14.00 -5.72 5.58
N GLN A 166 -15.02 -6.04 4.79
CA GLN A 166 -14.93 -6.17 3.33
C GLN A 166 -15.64 -4.99 2.69
N HIS A 167 -15.03 -4.42 1.70
CA HIS A 167 -15.69 -3.37 0.98
C HIS A 167 -16.49 -3.89 -0.22
N ALA A 168 -17.58 -3.19 -0.54
CA ALA A 168 -18.55 -3.63 -1.54
C ALA A 168 -18.10 -3.34 -3.00
N TYR A 169 -16.84 -2.96 -3.23
CA TYR A 169 -16.35 -2.72 -4.58
C TYR A 169 -16.27 -4.02 -5.38
N VAL A 170 -16.81 -4.00 -6.58
CA VAL A 170 -16.80 -5.11 -7.53
C VAL A 170 -16.00 -4.71 -8.76
N HIS A 171 -15.10 -5.58 -9.20
CA HIS A 171 -14.31 -5.43 -10.41
C HIS A 171 -14.64 -6.55 -11.40
N PRO A 172 -14.56 -6.35 -12.74
CA PRO A 172 -14.82 -7.41 -13.71
C PRO A 172 -14.04 -8.70 -13.51
N ASP A 173 -12.81 -8.61 -13.01
CA ASP A 173 -11.92 -9.76 -12.79
C ASP A 173 -11.97 -10.32 -11.36
N TYR A 174 -12.66 -9.65 -10.40
CA TYR A 174 -12.82 -10.12 -9.02
C TYR A 174 -14.01 -9.40 -8.33
N LEU A 175 -14.66 -10.07 -7.40
CA LEU A 175 -15.85 -9.55 -6.71
C LEU A 175 -15.53 -8.74 -5.45
N SER A 176 -14.42 -9.01 -4.82
CA SER A 176 -14.00 -8.32 -3.59
C SER A 176 -12.51 -8.06 -3.60
N VAL A 177 -12.09 -6.93 -3.04
CA VAL A 177 -10.66 -6.64 -2.85
C VAL A 177 -10.09 -7.35 -1.65
N ARG A 178 -10.95 -7.94 -0.82
CA ARG A 178 -10.55 -8.61 0.40
C ARG A 178 -11.52 -9.71 0.80
N LYS A 179 -10.97 -10.90 1.02
CA LYS A 179 -11.69 -12.10 1.47
C LYS A 179 -10.85 -12.82 2.52
N LYS A 180 -11.50 -13.45 3.51
CA LYS A 180 -10.79 -14.26 4.51
C LYS A 180 -10.07 -15.44 3.85
N GLY A 181 -8.88 -15.77 4.36
CA GLY A 181 -8.07 -16.89 3.90
C GLY A 181 -7.27 -16.63 2.61
N VAL A 182 -7.32 -15.42 2.03
CA VAL A 182 -6.58 -15.08 0.81
C VAL A 182 -5.57 -13.95 1.07
N VAL A 183 -4.73 -13.63 0.09
CA VAL A 183 -3.82 -12.48 0.19
C VAL A 183 -4.49 -11.21 -0.29
N GLU A 184 -3.94 -10.07 0.16
CA GLU A 184 -4.37 -8.76 -0.30
C GLU A 184 -3.18 -7.83 -0.53
N LYS A 185 -3.34 -6.81 -1.35
CA LYS A 185 -2.32 -5.82 -1.68
C LYS A 185 -2.93 -4.57 -2.32
N CYS A 186 -2.15 -3.49 -2.37
CA CYS A 186 -2.52 -2.28 -3.11
C CYS A 186 -2.93 -2.59 -4.57
N ILE A 187 -4.09 -2.11 -4.97
CA ILE A 187 -4.67 -2.20 -6.32
C ILE A 187 -4.53 -0.88 -7.10
N LEU A 188 -3.73 0.05 -6.60
CA LEU A 188 -3.55 1.41 -7.16
C LEU A 188 -4.86 2.21 -7.24
N CYS A 189 -5.87 1.87 -6.44
CA CYS A 189 -7.23 2.42 -6.51
C CYS A 189 -7.82 2.34 -7.93
N GLU A 190 -7.70 1.20 -8.59
CA GLU A 190 -8.12 0.97 -9.97
C GLU A 190 -9.58 1.39 -10.20
N HIS A 191 -10.45 1.16 -9.22
CA HIS A 191 -11.86 1.61 -9.23
C HIS A 191 -12.01 3.14 -9.34
N ARG A 192 -11.07 3.92 -8.78
CA ARG A 192 -11.04 5.38 -8.94
C ARG A 192 -10.48 5.78 -10.30
N ILE A 193 -9.40 5.12 -10.72
CA ILE A 193 -8.76 5.38 -12.01
C ILE A 193 -9.74 5.18 -13.16
N LYS A 194 -10.59 4.15 -13.12
CA LYS A 194 -11.65 3.91 -14.09
C LYS A 194 -12.71 5.02 -14.17
N LYS A 195 -12.89 5.75 -13.09
CA LYS A 195 -13.77 6.93 -13.02
C LYS A 195 -13.05 8.24 -13.40
N GLY A 196 -11.78 8.16 -13.85
CA GLY A 196 -10.96 9.34 -14.15
C GLY A 196 -10.41 10.07 -12.91
N GLU A 197 -10.50 9.44 -11.73
CA GLU A 197 -10.05 10.01 -10.48
C GLU A 197 -8.61 9.59 -10.15
N GLN A 198 -7.95 10.35 -9.28
CA GLN A 198 -6.63 9.99 -8.75
C GLN A 198 -6.73 8.88 -7.69
N PRO A 199 -5.72 8.00 -7.56
CA PRO A 199 -5.60 7.14 -6.38
C PRO A 199 -5.75 7.96 -5.10
N TYR A 200 -6.48 7.46 -4.09
CA TYR A 200 -6.82 8.31 -2.96
C TYR A 200 -5.61 8.77 -2.14
N CYS A 201 -4.56 7.94 -2.05
CA CYS A 201 -3.29 8.34 -1.44
C CYS A 201 -2.56 9.49 -2.19
N VAL A 202 -2.89 9.74 -3.46
CA VAL A 202 -2.42 10.89 -4.24
C VAL A 202 -3.30 12.10 -3.96
N ALA A 203 -4.62 11.94 -4.07
CA ALA A 203 -5.59 13.02 -3.83
C ALA A 203 -5.49 13.60 -2.41
N ALA A 204 -5.28 12.75 -1.41
CA ALA A 204 -5.16 13.14 -0.01
C ALA A 204 -3.78 13.68 0.39
N CYS A 205 -2.79 13.73 -0.52
CA CYS A 205 -1.45 14.19 -0.18
C CYS A 205 -1.41 15.74 -0.08
N PRO A 206 -1.28 16.35 1.11
CA PRO A 206 -1.38 17.79 1.27
C PRO A 206 -0.22 18.54 0.61
N SER A 207 0.97 17.94 0.58
CA SER A 207 2.18 18.51 -0.02
C SER A 207 2.33 18.17 -1.51
N LYS A 208 1.39 17.43 -2.11
CA LYS A 208 1.44 16.95 -3.50
C LYS A 208 2.78 16.26 -3.82
N ALA A 209 3.29 15.49 -2.85
CA ALA A 209 4.52 14.72 -2.99
C ALA A 209 4.33 13.48 -3.88
N ARG A 210 3.10 12.96 -4.00
CA ARG A 210 2.75 11.80 -4.82
C ARG A 210 2.22 12.28 -6.16
N ILE A 211 2.83 11.82 -7.25
CA ILE A 211 2.54 12.20 -8.63
C ILE A 211 2.19 10.92 -9.40
N PHE A 212 0.93 10.78 -9.79
CA PHE A 212 0.41 9.60 -10.48
C PHE A 212 0.09 9.91 -11.94
N GLY A 213 0.20 8.91 -12.81
CA GLY A 213 -0.19 9.01 -14.22
C GLY A 213 0.42 7.91 -15.08
N ASP A 214 0.26 8.07 -16.38
CA ASP A 214 0.84 7.18 -17.39
C ASP A 214 2.33 7.49 -17.58
N LEU A 215 3.19 6.52 -17.29
CA LEU A 215 4.65 6.65 -17.45
C LEU A 215 5.09 6.62 -18.94
N ASN A 216 4.23 6.12 -19.83
CA ASN A 216 4.51 6.06 -21.28
C ASN A 216 3.99 7.30 -22.03
N ASP A 217 3.21 8.15 -21.38
CA ASP A 217 2.83 9.45 -21.91
C ASP A 217 3.86 10.52 -21.50
N ALA A 218 4.66 10.98 -22.47
CA ALA A 218 5.71 11.98 -22.24
C ALA A 218 5.17 13.32 -21.70
N SER A 219 3.89 13.62 -21.90
CA SER A 219 3.22 14.82 -21.39
C SER A 219 2.72 14.68 -19.96
N SER A 220 2.64 13.45 -19.44
CA SER A 220 2.12 13.17 -18.09
C SER A 220 3.03 13.76 -17.00
N ALA A 221 2.43 14.15 -15.88
CA ALA A 221 3.16 14.71 -14.76
C ALA A 221 4.27 13.78 -14.20
N PRO A 222 4.05 12.45 -14.01
CA PRO A 222 5.12 11.57 -13.55
C PRO A 222 6.23 11.39 -14.58
N ALA A 223 5.94 11.31 -15.89
CA ALA A 223 6.96 11.21 -16.94
C ALA A 223 7.83 12.48 -16.98
N GLN A 224 7.22 13.66 -16.87
CA GLN A 224 7.93 14.94 -16.78
C GLN A 224 8.83 15.02 -15.53
N ALA A 225 8.34 14.53 -14.39
CA ALA A 225 9.12 14.48 -13.16
C ALA A 225 10.34 13.57 -13.30
N LEU A 226 10.18 12.39 -13.93
CA LEU A 226 11.27 11.45 -14.19
C LEU A 226 12.31 11.99 -15.19
N LYS A 227 11.88 12.79 -16.17
CA LYS A 227 12.78 13.46 -17.11
C LYS A 227 13.62 14.54 -16.43
N LYS A 228 13.00 15.28 -15.48
CA LYS A 228 13.63 16.39 -14.78
C LYS A 228 14.59 15.98 -13.67
N HIS A 229 14.34 14.84 -13.03
CA HIS A 229 15.07 14.40 -11.84
C HIS A 229 15.53 12.95 -11.97
N LYS A 230 16.76 12.66 -11.52
CA LYS A 230 17.27 11.28 -11.46
C LYS A 230 16.40 10.46 -10.50
N PRO A 231 15.74 9.40 -10.97
CA PRO A 231 14.91 8.56 -10.10
C PRO A 231 15.75 7.58 -9.29
N MET A 232 15.26 7.22 -8.11
CA MET A 232 15.67 6.09 -7.31
C MET A 232 14.49 5.10 -7.22
N ARG A 233 14.76 3.81 -7.23
CA ARG A 233 13.76 2.76 -7.01
C ARG A 233 14.18 1.88 -5.84
N LEU A 234 13.21 1.41 -5.07
CA LEU A 234 13.49 0.50 -3.96
C LEU A 234 13.92 -0.87 -4.50
N LYS A 235 14.96 -1.44 -3.91
CA LYS A 235 15.47 -2.78 -4.24
C LYS A 235 15.68 -3.01 -5.74
N GLU A 236 16.30 -2.04 -6.41
CA GLU A 236 16.53 -2.06 -7.87
C GLU A 236 17.37 -3.27 -8.30
N GLU A 237 18.27 -3.76 -7.42
CA GLU A 237 19.07 -4.96 -7.58
C GLU A 237 18.22 -6.25 -7.78
N LYS A 238 16.95 -6.22 -7.35
CA LYS A 238 16.00 -7.34 -7.57
C LYS A 238 15.42 -7.40 -8.98
N LYS A 239 15.74 -6.44 -9.83
CA LYS A 239 15.39 -6.38 -11.27
C LYS A 239 13.89 -6.55 -11.57
N THR A 240 13.01 -6.18 -10.63
CA THR A 240 11.56 -6.31 -10.79
C THR A 240 10.93 -5.22 -11.66
N LYS A 241 11.72 -4.25 -12.10
CA LYS A 241 11.28 -3.07 -12.88
C LYS A 241 10.10 -2.33 -12.20
N PRO A 242 10.33 -1.71 -11.04
CA PRO A 242 9.28 -0.97 -10.29
C PRO A 242 8.71 0.19 -11.10
N ASN A 243 7.38 0.36 -11.06
CA ASN A 243 6.67 1.52 -11.62
C ASN A 243 6.37 2.60 -10.56
N VAL A 244 6.94 2.44 -9.36
CA VAL A 244 7.03 3.49 -8.35
C VAL A 244 8.48 3.95 -8.25
N ALA A 245 8.71 5.24 -8.42
CA ALA A 245 10.03 5.85 -8.36
C ALA A 245 10.03 6.99 -7.34
N TYR A 246 11.19 7.25 -6.79
CA TYR A 246 11.43 8.34 -5.85
C TYR A 246 12.37 9.35 -6.50
N ILE A 247 12.08 10.62 -6.34
CA ILE A 247 12.92 11.71 -6.84
C ILE A 247 13.33 12.63 -5.69
N ARG A 248 14.46 13.31 -5.89
CA ARG A 248 15.06 14.23 -4.92
C ARG A 248 15.39 13.50 -3.60
N SER A 249 15.69 14.23 -2.53
CA SER A 249 15.94 13.64 -1.23
C SER A 249 15.43 14.54 -0.11
N PHE A 250 15.28 14.00 1.09
CA PHE A 250 14.98 14.80 2.29
C PHE A 250 16.10 15.76 2.66
N ASP A 251 17.33 15.49 2.24
CA ASP A 251 18.47 16.36 2.50
C ASP A 251 18.55 17.43 1.40
N THR A 252 18.25 18.65 1.77
CA THR A 252 18.32 19.82 0.88
C THR A 252 19.69 20.47 0.88
N ARG A 253 20.59 20.09 1.80
CA ARG A 253 21.93 20.62 1.85
C ARG A 253 22.69 20.16 0.60
N LYS A 254 23.13 21.12 -0.22
CA LYS A 254 24.12 20.85 -1.26
C LYS A 254 25.35 20.26 -0.57
N LYS A 255 25.78 19.10 -1.01
CA LYS A 255 27.16 18.70 -0.73
C LYS A 255 28.03 19.73 -1.42
N GLY A 256 28.60 20.65 -0.63
CA GLY A 256 29.66 21.51 -1.07
C GLY A 256 30.91 20.71 -1.41
#